data_4a67e7f6611ca05775a74eb67abb7e00
#
_entry.id   4a67e7f6611ca05775a74eb67abb7e00
#
_cell.length_a   1.000
_cell.length_b   1.000
_cell.length_c   1.000
_cell.angle_alpha   90.00
_cell.angle_beta   90.00
_cell.angle_gamma   90.00
#
_symmetry.space_group_name_H-M   'P 1'
#
loop_
_entity.id
_entity.type
_entity.pdbx_description
1 polymer ?
#
loop_
_entity_poly.entity_id
_entity_poly.type
_entity_poly.pdbx_seq_one_letter_code
_entity_poly.pdbx_strand_id
1 'polypeptide(L)' 'MKNEFKVISDLIEDNKKVLDVGCADGTLMQFLKENKNINVRGLEISKEKVQECIAKGLTVIEGNAEFDLKQFPNDSFDY' A
#
# COMPACT_ATOMS: atom_id res chain seq x y z
N MET A 1 -1.50 -18.31 2.14
CA MET A 1 -0.85 -16.98 2.17
C MET A 1 0.61 -17.13 1.76
N LYS A 2 1.11 -16.24 0.96
CA LYS A 2 2.49 -16.30 0.51
C LYS A 2 3.44 -15.94 1.65
N ASN A 3 4.51 -16.73 1.80
CA ASN A 3 5.51 -16.50 2.86
C ASN A 3 6.15 -15.12 2.78
N GLU A 4 6.33 -14.58 1.57
CA GLU A 4 6.92 -13.26 1.38
C GLU A 4 6.09 -12.14 2.00
N PHE A 5 4.76 -12.26 2.00
CA PHE A 5 3.89 -11.28 2.63
C PHE A 5 4.07 -11.29 4.14
N LYS A 6 4.23 -12.48 4.72
CA LYS A 6 4.47 -12.60 6.15
C LYS A 6 5.83 -11.99 6.53
N VAL A 7 6.86 -12.24 5.72
CA VAL A 7 8.19 -11.67 5.95
C VAL A 7 8.12 -10.15 5.90
N ILE A 8 7.47 -9.58 4.90
CA ILE A 8 7.31 -8.12 4.80
C ILE A 8 6.53 -7.59 6.01
N SER A 9 5.45 -8.24 6.38
CA SER A 9 4.64 -7.86 7.53
C SER A 9 5.44 -7.85 8.82
N ASP A 10 6.29 -8.86 9.03
CA ASP A 10 7.10 -8.97 10.23
C ASP A 10 8.16 -7.87 10.33
N LEU A 11 8.58 -7.30 9.19
CA LEU A 11 9.55 -6.21 9.16
C LEU A 11 8.93 -4.85 9.47
N ILE A 12 7.60 -4.74 9.39
CA ILE A 12 6.89 -3.48 9.59
C ILE A 12 6.27 -3.47 10.98
N GLU A 13 6.62 -2.48 11.79
CA GLU A 13 6.03 -2.33 13.12
C GLU A 13 4.57 -1.89 13.03
N ASP A 14 3.77 -2.24 14.06
CA ASP A 14 2.40 -1.79 14.16
C ASP A 14 2.30 -0.27 14.26
N ASN A 15 1.17 0.28 13.83
CA ASN A 15 0.86 1.70 13.88
C ASN A 15 1.74 2.58 12.99
N LYS A 16 2.44 1.97 12.03
CA LYS A 16 3.25 2.72 11.07
C LYS A 16 2.45 3.07 9.84
N LYS A 17 2.88 4.11 9.15
CA LYS A 17 2.31 4.54 7.88
C LYS A 17 3.11 3.94 6.75
N VAL A 18 2.44 3.21 5.87
CA VAL A 18 3.09 2.49 4.77
C VAL A 18 2.52 2.96 3.44
N LEU A 19 3.40 3.23 2.49
CA LEU A 19 3.02 3.47 1.11
C LEU A 19 3.47 2.27 0.27
N ASP A 20 2.50 1.61 -0.37
CA ASP A 20 2.76 0.48 -1.26
C ASP A 20 2.79 1.00 -2.69
N VAL A 21 3.98 1.25 -3.21
CA VAL A 21 4.18 1.74 -4.58
C VAL A 21 4.06 0.57 -5.55
N GLY A 22 3.19 0.74 -6.58
CA GLY A 22 2.88 -0.34 -7.49
C GLY A 22 2.09 -1.44 -6.80
N CYS A 23 1.05 -1.03 -6.05
CA CYS A 23 0.33 -1.96 -5.17
C CYS A 23 -0.50 -3.02 -5.93
N ALA A 24 -0.62 -2.91 -7.24
CA ALA A 24 -1.36 -3.84 -8.08
C ALA A 24 -2.81 -4.00 -7.59
N ASP A 25 -3.26 -5.23 -7.39
CA ASP A 25 -4.64 -5.49 -6.97
C ASP A 25 -4.88 -5.30 -5.46
N GLY A 26 -3.85 -4.91 -4.72
CA GLY A 26 -3.96 -4.61 -3.30
C GLY A 26 -3.87 -5.81 -2.37
N THR A 27 -3.42 -6.96 -2.86
CA THR A 27 -3.34 -8.17 -2.04
C THR A 27 -2.45 -7.97 -0.82
N LEU A 28 -1.26 -7.38 -1.00
CA LEU A 28 -0.35 -7.10 0.11
C LEU A 28 -0.95 -6.08 1.09
N MET A 29 -1.55 -5.00 0.56
CA MET A 29 -2.20 -3.99 1.41
C MET A 29 -3.30 -4.60 2.27
N GLN A 30 -4.11 -5.48 1.67
CA GLN A 30 -5.18 -6.14 2.40
C GLN A 30 -4.62 -7.03 3.51
N PHE A 31 -3.55 -7.77 3.20
CA PHE A 31 -2.88 -8.60 4.19
C PHE A 31 -2.35 -7.79 5.38
N LEU A 32 -1.68 -6.67 5.10
CA LEU A 32 -1.14 -5.80 6.14
C LEU A 32 -2.25 -5.20 7.00
N LYS A 33 -3.33 -4.76 6.36
CA LYS A 33 -4.46 -4.17 7.07
C LYS A 33 -5.16 -5.16 7.99
N GLU A 34 -5.30 -6.42 7.55
CA GLU A 34 -6.01 -7.45 8.31
C GLU A 34 -5.18 -8.07 9.42
N ASN A 35 -3.87 -8.17 9.23
CA ASN A 35 -3.00 -8.89 10.14
C ASN A 35 -2.21 -8.00 11.08
N LYS A 36 -2.15 -6.72 10.81
CA LYS A 36 -1.48 -5.73 11.65
C LYS A 36 -2.25 -4.42 11.66
N ASN A 37 -2.04 -3.64 12.70
CA ASN A 37 -2.62 -2.31 12.77
C ASN A 37 -1.74 -1.31 12.00
N ILE A 38 -1.74 -1.44 10.68
CA ILE A 38 -0.91 -0.65 9.79
C ILE A 38 -1.79 0.27 8.94
N ASN A 39 -1.43 1.54 8.90
CA ASN A 39 -2.08 2.50 8.03
C ASN A 39 -1.40 2.45 6.66
N VAL A 40 -1.95 1.64 5.75
CA VAL A 40 -1.37 1.43 4.43
C VAL A 40 -2.16 2.16 3.35
N ARG A 41 -1.43 2.79 2.44
CA ARG A 41 -1.99 3.41 1.24
C ARG A 41 -1.25 2.91 0.03
N GLY A 42 -1.94 2.79 -1.10
CA GLY A 42 -1.34 2.34 -2.34
C GLY A 42 -1.17 3.46 -3.34
N LEU A 43 -0.19 3.28 -4.21
CA LEU A 43 0.00 4.10 -5.40
C LEU A 43 0.11 3.15 -6.59
N GLU A 44 -0.77 3.28 -7.56
CA GLU A 44 -0.85 2.36 -8.68
C GLU A 44 -1.20 3.12 -9.96
N ILE A 45 -0.45 2.83 -11.04
CA ILE A 45 -0.65 3.50 -12.32
C ILE A 45 -1.80 2.88 -13.14
N SER A 46 -2.09 1.60 -12.94
CA SER A 46 -3.13 0.91 -13.68
C SER A 46 -4.51 1.24 -13.13
N LYS A 47 -5.34 1.87 -13.93
CA LYS A 47 -6.70 2.22 -13.53
C LYS A 47 -7.52 1.00 -13.13
N GLU A 48 -7.35 -0.12 -13.82
CA GLU A 48 -8.07 -1.35 -13.51
C GLU A 48 -7.67 -1.89 -12.14
N LYS A 49 -6.37 -1.86 -11.82
CA LYS A 49 -5.88 -2.30 -10.52
C LYS A 49 -6.34 -1.38 -9.40
N VAL A 50 -6.37 -0.08 -9.65
CA VAL A 50 -6.91 0.89 -8.70
C VAL A 50 -8.36 0.54 -8.36
N GLN A 51 -9.16 0.21 -9.38
CA GLN A 51 -10.57 -0.16 -9.15
C GLN A 51 -10.70 -1.44 -8.35
N GLU A 52 -9.82 -2.41 -8.56
CA GLU A 52 -9.79 -3.63 -7.76
C GLU A 52 -9.50 -3.33 -6.29
N CYS A 53 -8.56 -2.43 -6.03
CA CYS A 53 -8.24 -2.00 -4.67
C CYS A 53 -9.43 -1.31 -4.00
N ILE A 54 -10.09 -0.42 -4.72
CA ILE A 54 -11.26 0.30 -4.18
C ILE A 54 -12.37 -0.68 -3.86
N ALA A 55 -12.58 -1.68 -4.70
CA ALA A 55 -13.60 -2.70 -4.46
C ALA A 55 -13.32 -3.51 -3.19
N LYS A 56 -12.06 -3.62 -2.78
CA LYS A 56 -11.66 -4.30 -1.53
C LYS A 56 -11.69 -3.36 -0.31
N GLY A 57 -12.08 -2.12 -0.49
CA GLY A 57 -12.10 -1.14 0.59
C GLY A 57 -10.74 -0.57 0.96
N LEU A 58 -9.78 -0.65 0.05
CA LEU A 58 -8.43 -0.15 0.28
C LEU A 58 -8.29 1.30 -0.16
N THR A 59 -7.40 2.04 0.50
CA THR A 59 -7.06 3.41 0.13
C THR A 59 -5.96 3.40 -0.91
N VAL A 60 -6.25 3.88 -2.11
CA VAL A 60 -5.31 3.84 -3.22
C VAL A 60 -5.41 5.13 -4.03
N ILE A 61 -4.27 5.57 -4.55
CA ILE A 61 -4.17 6.74 -5.42
C ILE A 61 -3.75 6.24 -6.81
N GLU A 62 -4.48 6.65 -7.84
CA GLU A 62 -4.05 6.40 -9.21
C GLU A 62 -2.96 7.40 -9.55
N GLY A 63 -1.79 6.89 -9.90
CA GLY A 63 -0.68 7.78 -10.23
C GLY A 63 0.59 7.04 -10.57
N ASN A 64 1.57 7.81 -11.02
CA ASN A 64 2.88 7.35 -11.43
C ASN A 64 3.90 7.72 -10.36
N ALA A 65 4.57 6.72 -9.79
CA ALA A 65 5.53 6.93 -8.72
C ALA A 65 6.65 7.90 -9.11
N GLU A 66 7.06 7.86 -10.38
CA GLU A 66 8.13 8.73 -10.88
C GLU A 66 7.80 10.21 -10.76
N PHE A 67 6.53 10.57 -10.94
CA PHE A 67 6.08 11.97 -10.90
C PHE A 67 5.33 12.33 -9.63
N ASP A 68 4.52 11.40 -9.13
CA ASP A 68 3.54 11.72 -8.10
C ASP A 68 4.06 11.58 -6.66
N LEU A 69 5.14 10.83 -6.45
CA LEU A 69 5.75 10.74 -5.12
C LEU A 69 6.23 12.09 -4.59
N LYS A 70 6.60 12.98 -5.49
CA LYS A 70 7.08 14.33 -5.12
C LYS A 70 5.97 15.20 -4.52
N GLN A 71 4.71 14.83 -4.70
CA GLN A 71 3.58 15.58 -4.20
C GLN A 71 3.27 15.27 -2.73
N PHE A 72 3.83 14.18 -2.21
CA PHE A 72 3.66 13.86 -0.80
C PHE A 72 4.60 14.71 0.06
N PRO A 73 4.12 15.24 1.18
CA PRO A 73 5.00 15.92 2.12
C PRO A 73 6.10 14.97 2.62
N ASN A 74 7.25 15.53 2.94
CA ASN A 74 8.32 14.77 3.58
C ASN A 74 7.80 14.14 4.87
N ASP A 75 8.25 12.92 5.16
CA ASP A 75 7.88 12.17 6.35
C ASP A 75 6.40 11.78 6.42
N SER A 76 5.69 11.76 5.27
CA SER A 76 4.30 11.30 5.23
C SER A 76 4.18 9.81 5.51
N PHE A 77 5.22 9.03 5.23
CA PHE A 77 5.21 7.58 5.38
C PHE A 77 6.48 7.09 6.07
N ASP A 78 6.33 6.02 6.84
CA ASP A 78 7.45 5.37 7.54
C ASP A 78 8.12 4.31 6.66
N TYR A 79 7.37 3.77 5.73
CA TYR A 79 7.84 2.74 4.81
C TYR A 79 7.35 2.98 3.39
#